data_a3caf61b2166c7725f5764222846a667
#
_entry.id   a3caf61b2166c7725f5764222846a667
#
_cell.length_a   1.000
_cell.length_b   1.000
_cell.length_c   1.000
_cell.angle_alpha   90.00
_cell.angle_beta   90.00
_cell.angle_gamma   90.00
#
_symmetry.space_group_name_H-M   'P 1'
#
loop_
_entity.id
_entity.type
_entity.pdbx_description
1 polymer ?
#
loop_
_entity_poly.entity_id
_entity_poly.type
_entity_poly.pdbx_seq_one_letter_code
_entity_poly.pdbx_strand_id
1 'polypeptide(L)'
;MKYFFLRFLFLISFSFLTTTIYSDNYSYKVVVSELEVPWGFVFLEDNSILITERKGELIHFVNGKKIKIKGLPEIIAKNQGGLLDIELHPEYKNNGWIYISYSSSNESKSGSNTSIMRFKIEKNTMIEKEIIYKALPNSKRDRHYGSRIEFDQNNFLYFSIGDRGNRDVNPQNIDRDGGKIYRLYDDGQIPIDNPFITNRSAKKAIYSYGHRNPQGMAINPFTKELWIHEHGPRGGDEINIIKKGANYGWPLASFGINYIGTKFTNKTSISGMEDPIHYWVPSIAPSGMAFITSDIYPNSKGDLLIGSLIFQYLHK
;
A
#
# COMPACT_ATOMS: atom_id res chain seq x y z
N MET A 1 56.28 60.39 -23.98
CA MET A 1 55.96 58.98 -23.69
C MET A 1 54.50 58.90 -23.26
N LYS A 2 53.57 58.47 -24.15
CA LYS A 2 52.14 58.38 -23.89
C LYS A 2 51.80 56.89 -23.80
N TYR A 3 51.35 56.46 -22.67
CA TYR A 3 50.86 55.08 -22.46
C TYR A 3 49.39 54.95 -22.86
N PHE A 4 49.07 54.16 -23.88
CA PHE A 4 47.72 53.75 -24.28
C PHE A 4 47.31 52.60 -23.45
N PHE A 5 46.23 52.74 -22.62
CA PHE A 5 45.58 51.64 -21.91
C PHE A 5 44.43 51.12 -22.76
N LEU A 6 44.58 49.89 -23.29
CA LEU A 6 43.52 49.15 -24.00
C LEU A 6 42.66 48.42 -22.98
N ARG A 7 41.42 48.88 -22.77
CA ARG A 7 40.42 48.18 -21.97
C ARG A 7 39.72 47.13 -22.83
N PHE A 8 39.96 45.85 -22.55
CA PHE A 8 39.18 44.75 -23.10
C PHE A 8 37.87 44.60 -22.30
N LEU A 9 36.74 44.92 -22.96
CA LEU A 9 35.40 44.60 -22.43
C LEU A 9 35.08 43.15 -22.77
N PHE A 10 35.04 42.27 -21.77
CA PHE A 10 34.47 40.90 -21.89
C PHE A 10 32.95 41.00 -21.76
N LEU A 11 32.22 40.85 -22.86
CA LEU A 11 30.77 40.65 -22.87
C LEU A 11 30.50 39.16 -22.54
N ILE A 12 30.10 38.87 -21.30
CA ILE A 12 29.57 37.58 -20.93
C ILE A 12 28.10 37.54 -21.35
N SER A 13 27.83 36.86 -22.46
CA SER A 13 26.49 36.55 -22.91
C SER A 13 25.89 35.47 -22.00
N PHE A 14 25.01 35.86 -21.08
CA PHE A 14 24.20 34.92 -20.30
C PHE A 14 23.03 34.43 -21.17
N SER A 15 23.17 33.25 -21.77
CA SER A 15 22.04 32.56 -22.39
C SER A 15 21.14 32.06 -21.28
N PHE A 16 20.02 32.74 -21.03
CA PHE A 16 18.93 32.21 -20.23
C PHE A 16 18.30 31.04 -21.00
N LEU A 17 18.61 29.80 -20.62
CA LEU A 17 17.79 28.69 -20.98
C LEU A 17 16.45 28.83 -20.23
N THR A 18 15.44 29.32 -20.91
CA THR A 18 14.07 29.26 -20.43
C THR A 18 13.61 27.82 -20.53
N THR A 19 13.72 27.06 -19.44
CA THR A 19 13.00 25.83 -19.31
C THR A 19 11.51 26.16 -19.20
N THR A 20 10.76 25.93 -20.26
CA THR A 20 9.30 25.94 -20.21
C THR A 20 8.85 24.83 -19.29
N ILE A 21 8.48 25.16 -18.06
CA ILE A 21 7.79 24.25 -17.16
C ILE A 21 6.37 24.11 -17.73
N TYR A 22 6.09 23.02 -18.42
CA TYR A 22 4.72 22.63 -18.73
C TYR A 22 4.07 22.22 -17.41
N SER A 23 3.24 23.07 -16.85
CA SER A 23 2.29 22.67 -15.82
C SER A 23 1.12 21.98 -16.53
N ASP A 24 1.04 20.66 -16.42
CA ASP A 24 -0.16 19.95 -16.83
C ASP A 24 -1.31 20.46 -15.96
N ASN A 25 -2.28 21.14 -16.56
CA ASN A 25 -3.46 21.63 -15.85
C ASN A 25 -4.42 20.46 -15.57
N TYR A 26 -4.25 19.82 -14.41
CA TYR A 26 -5.21 18.83 -13.93
C TYR A 26 -6.40 19.53 -13.24
N SER A 27 -7.59 19.08 -13.57
CA SER A 27 -8.80 19.43 -12.80
C SER A 27 -9.33 18.22 -12.06
N TYR A 28 -9.97 18.43 -10.93
CA TYR A 28 -10.62 17.37 -10.18
C TYR A 28 -12.12 17.64 -10.02
N LYS A 29 -12.89 16.55 -9.92
CA LYS A 29 -14.32 16.57 -9.63
C LYS A 29 -14.60 15.68 -8.44
N VAL A 30 -15.37 16.17 -7.47
CA VAL A 30 -15.87 15.34 -6.37
C VAL A 30 -16.95 14.41 -6.93
N VAL A 31 -16.73 13.10 -6.82
CA VAL A 31 -17.66 12.05 -7.26
C VAL A 31 -18.55 11.60 -6.12
N VAL A 32 -17.99 11.41 -4.92
CA VAL A 32 -18.70 11.02 -3.71
C VAL A 32 -18.26 11.93 -2.58
N SER A 33 -19.21 12.57 -1.90
CA SER A 33 -18.97 13.45 -0.74
C SER A 33 -19.45 12.79 0.55
N GLU A 34 -19.21 13.45 1.69
CA GLU A 34 -19.70 13.03 3.02
C GLU A 34 -19.32 11.60 3.37
N LEU A 35 -18.09 11.22 3.13
CA LEU A 35 -17.45 10.03 3.63
C LEU A 35 -16.65 10.38 4.88
N GLU A 36 -16.67 9.50 5.89
CA GLU A 36 -15.98 9.78 7.16
C GLU A 36 -14.49 9.50 7.08
N VAL A 37 -14.10 8.27 6.82
CA VAL A 37 -12.71 7.85 6.58
C VAL A 37 -12.71 6.77 5.49
N PRO A 38 -12.87 7.16 4.20
CA PRO A 38 -12.78 6.21 3.11
C PRO A 38 -11.35 5.64 3.07
N TRP A 39 -11.24 4.31 3.00
CA TRP A 39 -9.94 3.67 3.04
C TRP A 39 -9.56 3.05 1.69
N GLY A 40 -10.46 2.31 1.07
CA GLY A 40 -10.30 1.71 -0.25
C GLY A 40 -11.59 1.83 -1.07
N PHE A 41 -11.48 1.72 -2.38
CA PHE A 41 -12.62 1.68 -3.28
C PHE A 41 -12.31 0.91 -4.55
N VAL A 42 -13.35 0.36 -5.18
CA VAL A 42 -13.28 -0.30 -6.48
C VAL A 42 -14.46 0.13 -7.36
N PHE A 43 -14.22 0.21 -8.67
CA PHE A 43 -15.27 0.42 -9.65
C PHE A 43 -15.87 -0.91 -10.08
N LEU A 44 -17.20 -0.98 -10.13
CA LEU A 44 -17.92 -2.09 -10.72
C LEU A 44 -18.13 -1.85 -12.23
N GLU A 45 -18.53 -2.88 -12.96
CA GLU A 45 -18.70 -2.81 -14.43
C GLU A 45 -19.73 -1.75 -14.90
N ASP A 46 -20.73 -1.47 -14.06
CA ASP A 46 -21.75 -0.44 -14.30
C ASP A 46 -21.27 0.97 -13.92
N ASN A 47 -19.98 1.16 -13.64
CA ASN A 47 -19.37 2.36 -13.11
C ASN A 47 -19.87 2.79 -11.72
N SER A 48 -20.62 1.96 -11.02
CA SER A 48 -20.86 2.16 -9.60
C SER A 48 -19.61 1.87 -8.79
N ILE A 49 -19.58 2.31 -7.53
CA ILE A 49 -18.36 2.25 -6.70
C ILE A 49 -18.69 1.55 -5.40
N LEU A 50 -17.88 0.57 -5.02
CA LEU A 50 -17.84 0.06 -3.65
C LEU A 50 -16.75 0.79 -2.88
N ILE A 51 -17.09 1.30 -1.70
CA ILE A 51 -16.20 2.10 -0.85
C ILE A 51 -16.20 1.52 0.56
N THR A 52 -15.02 1.28 1.10
CA THR A 52 -14.87 0.91 2.52
C THR A 52 -14.68 2.17 3.35
N GLU A 53 -15.39 2.25 4.46
CA GLU A 53 -15.12 3.23 5.52
C GLU A 53 -14.53 2.53 6.74
N ARG A 54 -13.42 3.06 7.24
CA ARG A 54 -12.62 2.45 8.31
C ARG A 54 -13.44 2.09 9.56
N LYS A 55 -14.50 2.82 9.86
CA LYS A 55 -15.40 2.51 10.98
C LYS A 55 -16.15 1.17 10.86
N GLY A 56 -16.09 0.50 9.69
CA GLY A 56 -16.73 -0.79 9.44
C GLY A 56 -17.96 -0.71 8.56
N GLU A 57 -18.05 0.25 7.68
CA GLU A 57 -19.12 0.35 6.69
C GLU A 57 -18.60 0.05 5.28
N LEU A 58 -19.35 -0.74 4.52
CA LEU A 58 -19.16 -0.93 3.09
C LEU A 58 -20.31 -0.24 2.37
N ILE A 59 -19.98 0.72 1.52
CA ILE A 59 -20.92 1.57 0.80
C ILE A 59 -20.90 1.20 -0.67
N HIS A 60 -22.08 0.97 -1.26
CA HIS A 60 -22.27 0.91 -2.70
C HIS A 60 -22.83 2.26 -3.16
N PHE A 61 -22.01 2.99 -3.93
CA PHE A 61 -22.43 4.25 -4.53
C PHE A 61 -22.88 4.01 -5.97
N VAL A 62 -24.17 4.16 -6.21
CA VAL A 62 -24.81 3.91 -7.50
C VAL A 62 -25.90 4.94 -7.77
N ASN A 63 -25.96 5.50 -8.99
CA ASN A 63 -26.97 6.51 -9.40
C ASN A 63 -27.07 7.69 -8.40
N GLY A 64 -25.94 8.18 -7.90
CA GLY A 64 -25.88 9.29 -6.95
C GLY A 64 -26.32 8.96 -5.52
N LYS A 65 -26.59 7.68 -5.20
CA LYS A 65 -27.04 7.24 -3.87
C LYS A 65 -26.01 6.35 -3.19
N LYS A 66 -25.85 6.55 -1.89
CA LYS A 66 -25.04 5.69 -1.01
C LYS A 66 -25.93 4.62 -0.38
N ILE A 67 -25.67 3.37 -0.67
CA ILE A 67 -26.39 2.20 -0.12
C ILE A 67 -25.43 1.41 0.75
N LYS A 68 -25.79 1.18 2.01
CA LYS A 68 -24.95 0.36 2.91
C LYS A 68 -25.15 -1.13 2.60
N ILE A 69 -24.03 -1.84 2.42
CA ILE A 69 -23.99 -3.29 2.30
C ILE A 69 -24.10 -3.91 3.68
N LYS A 70 -24.99 -4.89 3.82
CA LYS A 70 -25.25 -5.62 5.08
C LYS A 70 -24.40 -6.89 5.16
N GLY A 71 -24.32 -7.45 6.37
CA GLY A 71 -23.71 -8.77 6.58
C GLY A 71 -22.20 -8.77 6.73
N LEU A 72 -21.57 -7.61 6.98
CA LEU A 72 -20.13 -7.54 7.28
C LEU A 72 -19.77 -8.40 8.50
N PRO A 73 -18.52 -8.89 8.57
CA PRO A 73 -18.01 -9.57 9.78
C PRO A 73 -17.88 -8.59 10.95
N GLU A 74 -17.59 -9.08 12.15
CA GLU A 74 -17.22 -8.25 13.27
C GLU A 74 -15.87 -7.55 12.98
N ILE A 75 -15.88 -6.22 12.99
CA ILE A 75 -14.74 -5.35 12.67
C ILE A 75 -14.33 -4.58 13.91
N ILE A 76 -13.04 -4.64 14.27
CA ILE A 76 -12.48 -3.87 15.38
C ILE A 76 -11.97 -2.53 14.86
N ALA A 77 -12.86 -1.56 14.77
CA ALA A 77 -12.54 -0.20 14.31
C ALA A 77 -11.93 0.62 15.46
N LYS A 78 -10.61 0.48 15.64
CA LYS A 78 -9.88 1.19 16.69
C LYS A 78 -8.55 1.74 16.16
N ASN A 79 -8.32 3.05 16.33
CA ASN A 79 -7.14 3.79 15.85
C ASN A 79 -6.92 3.58 14.34
N GLN A 80 -5.87 2.85 13.92
CA GLN A 80 -5.61 2.53 12.50
C GLN A 80 -6.36 1.29 12.00
N GLY A 81 -6.97 0.51 12.90
CA GLY A 81 -7.77 -0.66 12.51
C GLY A 81 -9.19 -0.29 12.09
N GLY A 82 -9.82 -1.20 11.36
CA GLY A 82 -11.19 -1.03 10.85
C GLY A 82 -11.47 -1.93 9.66
N LEU A 83 -12.44 -1.56 8.83
CA LEU A 83 -12.60 -2.05 7.46
C LEU A 83 -11.63 -1.25 6.59
N LEU A 84 -10.75 -1.95 5.89
CA LEU A 84 -9.58 -1.33 5.27
C LEU A 84 -9.69 -1.45 3.75
N ASP A 85 -8.90 -2.29 3.10
CA ASP A 85 -8.91 -2.36 1.65
C ASP A 85 -10.06 -3.18 1.08
N ILE A 86 -10.33 -2.95 -0.19
CA ILE A 86 -11.28 -3.71 -1.00
C ILE A 86 -10.70 -3.91 -2.39
N GLU A 87 -10.81 -5.13 -2.93
CA GLU A 87 -10.33 -5.47 -4.27
C GLU A 87 -11.30 -6.43 -4.94
N LEU A 88 -11.46 -6.34 -6.27
CA LEU A 88 -12.22 -7.30 -7.04
C LEU A 88 -11.32 -8.44 -7.49
N HIS A 89 -11.88 -9.65 -7.56
CA HIS A 89 -11.19 -10.72 -8.27
C HIS A 89 -10.94 -10.32 -9.74
N PRO A 90 -9.79 -10.65 -10.36
CA PRO A 90 -9.54 -10.33 -11.78
C PRO A 90 -10.65 -10.83 -12.72
N GLU A 91 -11.30 -11.94 -12.37
CA GLU A 91 -12.44 -12.49 -13.10
C GLU A 91 -13.79 -12.17 -12.42
N TYR A 92 -13.89 -11.03 -11.74
CA TYR A 92 -15.11 -10.62 -11.01
C TYR A 92 -16.39 -10.75 -11.84
N LYS A 93 -16.33 -10.37 -13.10
CA LYS A 93 -17.43 -10.49 -14.05
C LYS A 93 -18.02 -11.91 -14.14
N ASN A 94 -17.17 -12.92 -14.02
CA ASN A 94 -17.56 -14.31 -14.16
C ASN A 94 -17.92 -14.96 -12.82
N ASN A 95 -17.21 -14.58 -11.73
CA ASN A 95 -17.31 -15.27 -10.46
C ASN A 95 -17.92 -14.45 -9.31
N GLY A 96 -17.98 -13.12 -9.44
CA GLY A 96 -18.57 -12.21 -8.45
C GLY A 96 -17.80 -12.06 -7.14
N TRP A 97 -16.55 -12.56 -7.04
CA TRP A 97 -15.77 -12.47 -5.82
C TRP A 97 -15.20 -11.08 -5.57
N ILE A 98 -15.39 -10.61 -4.34
CA ILE A 98 -14.87 -9.35 -3.79
C ILE A 98 -14.04 -9.70 -2.56
N TYR A 99 -12.91 -9.04 -2.38
CA TYR A 99 -12.01 -9.24 -1.25
C TYR A 99 -11.98 -7.99 -0.38
N ILE A 100 -11.97 -8.19 0.93
CA ILE A 100 -11.73 -7.12 1.90
C ILE A 100 -10.65 -7.51 2.88
N SER A 101 -9.90 -6.51 3.33
CA SER A 101 -9.06 -6.59 4.50
C SER A 101 -9.71 -5.84 5.66
N TYR A 102 -9.58 -6.36 6.85
CA TYR A 102 -10.14 -5.74 8.04
C TYR A 102 -9.41 -6.17 9.30
N SER A 103 -9.54 -5.37 10.35
CA SER A 103 -9.03 -5.77 11.67
C SER A 103 -10.07 -6.58 12.42
N SER A 104 -9.67 -7.76 12.86
CA SER A 104 -10.50 -8.67 13.66
C SER A 104 -9.77 -9.18 14.88
N SER A 105 -10.53 -9.68 15.86
CA SER A 105 -10.00 -10.47 16.96
C SER A 105 -10.07 -11.96 16.63
N ASN A 106 -9.23 -12.73 17.27
CA ASN A 106 -9.40 -14.19 17.36
C ASN A 106 -10.13 -14.55 18.67
N GLU A 107 -10.31 -15.84 18.91
CA GLU A 107 -11.05 -16.38 20.07
C GLU A 107 -10.58 -15.85 21.42
N SER A 108 -9.32 -15.47 21.57
CA SER A 108 -8.78 -14.89 22.82
C SER A 108 -9.29 -13.48 23.13
N LYS A 109 -9.98 -12.82 22.18
CA LYS A 109 -10.53 -11.45 22.27
C LYS A 109 -9.55 -10.35 22.75
N SER A 110 -8.27 -10.66 22.87
CA SER A 110 -7.24 -9.71 23.32
C SER A 110 -6.45 -9.14 22.14
N GLY A 111 -6.72 -7.88 21.81
CA GLY A 111 -6.12 -7.22 20.66
C GLY A 111 -6.74 -7.62 19.32
N SER A 112 -6.11 -7.25 18.24
CA SER A 112 -6.58 -7.54 16.88
C SER A 112 -5.42 -7.75 15.92
N ASN A 113 -5.71 -8.32 14.77
CA ASN A 113 -4.77 -8.38 13.64
C ASN A 113 -5.54 -8.29 12.32
N THR A 114 -4.82 -8.22 11.20
CA THR A 114 -5.41 -8.16 9.87
C THR A 114 -6.00 -9.51 9.49
N SER A 115 -7.21 -9.48 8.93
CA SER A 115 -7.87 -10.61 8.28
C SER A 115 -8.22 -10.25 6.85
N ILE A 116 -8.19 -11.26 5.97
CA ILE A 116 -8.62 -11.18 4.58
C ILE A 116 -9.84 -12.10 4.44
N MET A 117 -10.89 -11.56 3.80
CA MET A 117 -12.12 -12.29 3.50
C MET A 117 -12.50 -12.07 2.05
N ARG A 118 -13.05 -13.10 1.39
CA ARG A 118 -13.76 -12.95 0.13
C ARG A 118 -15.26 -13.19 0.34
N PHE A 119 -16.07 -12.60 -0.51
CA PHE A 119 -17.53 -12.68 -0.46
C PHE A 119 -18.14 -12.27 -1.80
N LYS A 120 -19.44 -12.49 -1.94
CA LYS A 120 -20.25 -11.93 -3.03
C LYS A 120 -21.32 -11.00 -2.47
N ILE A 121 -21.92 -10.19 -3.34
CA ILE A 121 -23.05 -9.30 -2.96
C ILE A 121 -24.30 -9.73 -3.71
N GLU A 122 -25.39 -9.96 -2.96
CA GLU A 122 -26.73 -10.10 -3.49
C GLU A 122 -27.67 -9.18 -2.72
N LYS A 123 -28.47 -8.36 -3.44
CA LYS A 123 -29.49 -7.46 -2.85
C LYS A 123 -28.93 -6.61 -1.69
N ASN A 124 -27.74 -6.03 -1.88
CA ASN A 124 -27.02 -5.22 -0.88
C ASN A 124 -26.65 -5.99 0.41
N THR A 125 -26.44 -7.28 0.32
CA THR A 125 -26.05 -8.12 1.44
C THR A 125 -24.89 -9.02 1.02
N MET A 126 -23.88 -9.15 1.91
CA MET A 126 -22.77 -10.08 1.71
C MET A 126 -23.26 -11.51 1.86
N ILE A 127 -22.99 -12.33 0.86
CA ILE A 127 -23.25 -13.76 0.82
C ILE A 127 -21.95 -14.52 0.54
N GLU A 128 -21.94 -15.83 0.65
CA GLU A 128 -20.80 -16.72 0.37
C GLU A 128 -19.49 -16.22 1.03
N LYS A 129 -19.54 -15.88 2.31
CA LYS A 129 -18.40 -15.29 3.04
C LYS A 129 -17.38 -16.36 3.42
N GLU A 130 -16.12 -16.17 3.01
CA GLU A 130 -15.00 -17.05 3.28
C GLU A 130 -13.81 -16.28 3.84
N ILE A 131 -13.29 -16.71 5.00
CA ILE A 131 -12.06 -16.16 5.56
C ILE A 131 -10.87 -16.78 4.83
N ILE A 132 -10.14 -15.98 4.07
CA ILE A 132 -8.96 -16.40 3.30
C ILE A 132 -7.71 -16.45 4.18
N TYR A 133 -7.55 -15.45 5.06
CA TYR A 133 -6.40 -15.39 5.96
C TYR A 133 -6.77 -14.72 7.27
N LYS A 134 -6.19 -15.21 8.36
CA LYS A 134 -6.32 -14.60 9.69
C LYS A 134 -4.95 -14.55 10.35
N ALA A 135 -4.41 -13.34 10.49
CA ALA A 135 -3.07 -13.15 11.03
C ALA A 135 -2.98 -13.40 12.54
N LEU A 136 -1.87 -13.99 12.96
CA LEU A 136 -1.57 -14.35 14.35
C LEU A 136 -0.09 -14.04 14.71
N PRO A 137 0.19 -13.70 15.98
CA PRO A 137 -0.75 -13.47 17.06
C PRO A 137 -1.46 -12.13 16.95
N ASN A 138 -2.56 -11.97 17.70
CA ASN A 138 -3.16 -10.64 17.87
C ASN A 138 -2.18 -9.68 18.55
N SER A 139 -2.30 -8.39 18.21
CA SER A 139 -1.56 -7.31 18.86
C SER A 139 -2.51 -6.42 19.64
N LYS A 140 -2.10 -6.02 20.86
CA LYS A 140 -2.78 -4.98 21.63
C LYS A 140 -2.48 -3.57 21.11
N ARG A 141 -1.52 -3.44 20.17
CA ARG A 141 -1.17 -2.17 19.54
C ARG A 141 -2.05 -1.95 18.32
N ASP A 142 -2.85 -0.91 18.32
CA ASP A 142 -3.87 -0.63 17.31
C ASP A 142 -3.29 0.17 16.12
N ARG A 143 -2.14 -0.26 15.58
CA ARG A 143 -1.43 0.42 14.48
C ARG A 143 -0.71 -0.56 13.56
N HIS A 144 -0.31 -0.05 12.39
CA HIS A 144 0.47 -0.73 11.36
C HIS A 144 -0.20 -2.04 10.92
N TYR A 145 -1.42 -1.95 10.40
CA TYR A 145 -2.16 -3.10 9.90
C TYR A 145 -1.72 -3.51 8.49
N GLY A 146 -1.03 -2.63 7.74
CA GLY A 146 -0.78 -2.83 6.31
C GLY A 146 -2.09 -2.84 5.55
N SER A 147 -2.52 -4.04 5.17
CA SER A 147 -3.88 -4.38 4.70
C SER A 147 -4.17 -4.15 3.22
N ARG A 148 -3.21 -3.70 2.40
CA ARG A 148 -3.42 -3.64 0.95
C ARG A 148 -3.59 -5.02 0.36
N ILE A 149 -4.47 -5.11 -0.65
CA ILE A 149 -4.78 -6.30 -1.42
C ILE A 149 -4.50 -6.00 -2.89
N GLU A 150 -3.91 -6.96 -3.61
CA GLU A 150 -3.64 -6.86 -5.04
C GLU A 150 -3.63 -8.24 -5.68
N PHE A 151 -4.00 -8.34 -6.94
CA PHE A 151 -3.90 -9.56 -7.73
C PHE A 151 -2.89 -9.40 -8.87
N ASP A 152 -2.08 -10.43 -9.10
CA ASP A 152 -1.26 -10.47 -10.31
C ASP A 152 -2.03 -11.10 -11.50
N GLN A 153 -1.38 -11.10 -12.67
CA GLN A 153 -1.96 -11.66 -13.90
C GLN A 153 -2.19 -13.19 -13.88
N ASN A 154 -1.70 -13.88 -12.85
CA ASN A 154 -1.89 -15.31 -12.66
C ASN A 154 -2.95 -15.60 -11.59
N ASN A 155 -3.70 -14.58 -11.17
CA ASN A 155 -4.72 -14.62 -10.11
C ASN A 155 -4.16 -14.98 -8.72
N PHE A 156 -2.85 -14.79 -8.48
CA PHE A 156 -2.34 -14.86 -7.12
C PHE A 156 -2.76 -13.62 -6.34
N LEU A 157 -3.28 -13.87 -5.15
CA LEU A 157 -3.65 -12.85 -4.17
C LEU A 157 -2.42 -12.44 -3.37
N TYR A 158 -2.05 -11.16 -3.43
CA TYR A 158 -1.06 -10.54 -2.55
C TYR A 158 -1.74 -9.64 -1.53
N PHE A 159 -1.22 -9.62 -0.33
CA PHE A 159 -1.67 -8.67 0.70
C PHE A 159 -0.56 -8.33 1.68
N SER A 160 -0.70 -7.19 2.35
CA SER A 160 0.28 -6.70 3.30
C SER A 160 -0.23 -6.78 4.73
N ILE A 161 0.67 -7.05 5.68
CA ILE A 161 0.43 -6.86 7.12
C ILE A 161 1.63 -6.11 7.69
N GLY A 162 1.41 -4.94 8.29
CA GLY A 162 2.44 -4.16 8.93
C GLY A 162 3.00 -4.81 10.20
N ASP A 163 4.06 -4.26 10.77
CA ASP A 163 4.77 -4.80 11.94
C ASP A 163 3.94 -4.84 13.23
N ARG A 164 2.69 -4.35 13.18
CA ARG A 164 1.75 -4.25 14.30
C ARG A 164 2.34 -3.46 15.49
N GLY A 165 3.27 -2.53 15.20
CA GLY A 165 4.00 -1.75 16.18
C GLY A 165 5.01 -2.56 17.02
N ASN A 166 5.32 -3.79 16.64
CA ASN A 166 6.30 -4.65 17.32
C ASN A 166 7.53 -4.86 16.44
N ARG A 167 8.21 -3.75 16.14
CA ARG A 167 9.28 -3.67 15.15
C ARG A 167 10.46 -4.61 15.44
N ASP A 168 10.79 -4.81 16.70
CA ASP A 168 11.98 -5.57 17.10
C ASP A 168 11.75 -7.10 17.05
N VAL A 169 10.50 -7.52 16.83
CA VAL A 169 10.12 -8.94 16.82
C VAL A 169 9.51 -9.36 15.48
N ASN A 170 8.45 -8.66 15.02
CA ASN A 170 7.64 -9.17 13.93
C ASN A 170 8.33 -9.13 12.56
N PRO A 171 8.95 -8.03 12.09
CA PRO A 171 9.41 -7.90 10.71
C PRO A 171 10.42 -8.96 10.29
N GLN A 172 11.39 -9.27 11.16
CA GLN A 172 12.48 -10.19 10.88
C GLN A 172 12.16 -11.66 11.24
N ASN A 173 11.06 -11.91 11.96
CA ASN A 173 10.70 -13.26 12.36
C ASN A 173 9.65 -13.84 11.40
N ILE A 174 10.00 -14.89 10.66
CA ILE A 174 9.14 -15.52 9.64
C ILE A 174 8.18 -16.58 10.20
N ASP A 175 8.23 -16.92 11.50
CA ASP A 175 7.29 -17.86 12.13
C ASP A 175 5.98 -17.20 12.59
N ARG A 176 5.90 -15.86 12.49
CA ARG A 176 4.75 -15.08 12.92
C ARG A 176 4.38 -14.00 11.91
N ASP A 177 3.13 -13.55 12.01
CA ASP A 177 2.62 -12.50 11.13
C ASP A 177 3.09 -11.11 11.56
N GLY A 178 3.09 -10.20 10.60
CA GLY A 178 3.43 -8.79 10.76
C GLY A 178 4.78 -8.39 10.16
N GLY A 179 4.79 -7.27 9.44
CA GLY A 179 5.92 -6.77 8.69
C GLY A 179 6.24 -7.63 7.46
N LYS A 180 5.21 -8.05 6.71
CA LYS A 180 5.30 -9.01 5.60
C LYS A 180 4.39 -8.64 4.43
N ILE A 181 4.79 -9.11 3.25
CA ILE A 181 3.91 -9.32 2.11
C ILE A 181 3.63 -10.81 2.00
N TYR A 182 2.39 -11.16 1.71
CA TYR A 182 1.89 -12.52 1.62
C TYR A 182 1.45 -12.83 0.20
N ARG A 183 1.49 -14.12 -0.20
CA ARG A 183 0.94 -14.61 -1.46
C ARG A 183 0.15 -15.89 -1.24
N LEU A 184 -1.07 -15.92 -1.77
CA LEU A 184 -1.98 -17.07 -1.74
C LEU A 184 -2.60 -17.28 -3.14
N TYR A 185 -3.26 -18.41 -3.33
CA TYR A 185 -4.30 -18.51 -4.34
C TYR A 185 -5.53 -17.70 -3.89
N ASP A 186 -6.42 -17.44 -4.80
CA ASP A 186 -7.66 -16.67 -4.60
C ASP A 186 -8.58 -17.27 -3.53
N ASP A 187 -8.52 -18.60 -3.32
CA ASP A 187 -9.26 -19.38 -2.32
C ASP A 187 -8.56 -19.52 -0.95
N GLY A 188 -7.37 -18.91 -0.80
CA GLY A 188 -6.58 -18.95 0.42
C GLY A 188 -5.61 -20.13 0.52
N GLN A 189 -5.57 -21.03 -0.47
CA GLN A 189 -4.56 -22.08 -0.50
C GLN A 189 -3.16 -21.48 -0.71
N ILE A 190 -2.15 -22.17 -0.19
CA ILE A 190 -0.76 -21.71 -0.25
C ILE A 190 -0.09 -22.23 -1.52
N PRO A 191 0.45 -21.34 -2.39
CA PRO A 191 1.18 -21.77 -3.58
C PRO A 191 2.40 -22.62 -3.23
N ILE A 192 2.56 -23.75 -3.92
CA ILE A 192 3.65 -24.70 -3.67
C ILE A 192 5.04 -24.11 -3.92
N ASP A 193 5.10 -23.06 -4.72
CA ASP A 193 6.33 -22.34 -5.04
C ASP A 193 6.58 -21.13 -4.12
N ASN A 194 5.81 -20.93 -3.03
CA ASN A 194 6.11 -19.89 -2.06
C ASN A 194 7.51 -20.07 -1.44
N PRO A 195 8.22 -18.97 -1.14
CA PRO A 195 9.65 -19.03 -0.80
C PRO A 195 9.96 -19.84 0.47
N PHE A 196 9.03 -19.89 1.41
CA PHE A 196 9.25 -20.55 2.71
C PHE A 196 8.48 -21.88 2.86
N ILE A 197 8.05 -22.48 1.75
CA ILE A 197 7.21 -23.70 1.78
C ILE A 197 7.88 -24.88 2.49
N THR A 198 9.18 -25.03 2.34
CA THR A 198 9.98 -26.11 2.95
C THR A 198 10.50 -25.79 4.35
N ASN A 199 10.47 -24.53 4.78
CA ASN A 199 10.91 -24.13 6.11
C ASN A 199 9.84 -24.51 7.15
N ARG A 200 10.15 -25.41 8.08
CA ARG A 200 9.17 -25.99 9.03
C ARG A 200 8.55 -24.96 9.97
N SER A 201 9.31 -23.95 10.40
CA SER A 201 8.86 -22.93 11.35
C SER A 201 8.16 -21.75 10.69
N ALA A 202 8.46 -21.46 9.42
CA ALA A 202 7.94 -20.28 8.73
C ALA A 202 6.45 -20.37 8.43
N LYS A 203 5.77 -19.23 8.45
CA LYS A 203 4.44 -19.05 7.86
C LYS A 203 4.53 -19.20 6.35
N LYS A 204 3.87 -20.19 5.78
CA LYS A 204 4.01 -20.60 4.36
C LYS A 204 3.45 -19.57 3.38
N ALA A 205 2.55 -18.71 3.83
CA ALA A 205 1.96 -17.65 3.02
C ALA A 205 2.91 -16.45 2.81
N ILE A 206 3.99 -16.33 3.59
CA ILE A 206 4.93 -15.20 3.46
C ILE A 206 5.62 -15.23 2.09
N TYR A 207 5.60 -14.08 1.40
CA TYR A 207 6.27 -13.85 0.12
C TYR A 207 7.55 -13.02 0.27
N SER A 208 7.50 -11.94 1.08
CA SER A 208 8.66 -11.15 1.51
C SER A 208 8.50 -10.69 2.96
N TYR A 209 9.59 -10.23 3.59
CA TYR A 209 9.59 -9.84 5.00
C TYR A 209 10.52 -8.66 5.27
N GLY A 210 10.55 -8.20 6.51
CA GLY A 210 11.35 -7.02 6.88
C GLY A 210 10.69 -5.71 6.50
N HIS A 211 9.34 -5.65 6.51
CA HIS A 211 8.55 -4.45 6.24
C HIS A 211 8.06 -3.78 7.51
N ARG A 212 7.83 -2.47 7.45
CA ARG A 212 7.24 -1.73 8.56
C ARG A 212 5.72 -1.64 8.48
N ASN A 213 5.20 -0.95 7.50
CA ASN A 213 3.76 -0.73 7.34
C ASN A 213 3.41 -0.41 5.87
N PRO A 214 3.37 -1.41 4.99
CA PRO A 214 2.98 -1.22 3.60
C PRO A 214 1.53 -0.75 3.51
N GLN A 215 1.31 0.43 2.92
CA GLN A 215 0.01 1.11 2.81
C GLN A 215 -0.40 1.36 1.35
N GLY A 216 0.46 1.05 0.39
CA GLY A 216 0.17 1.03 -1.02
C GLY A 216 0.71 -0.25 -1.65
N MET A 217 0.01 -0.76 -2.66
CA MET A 217 0.36 -1.94 -3.42
C MET A 217 -0.24 -1.82 -4.81
N ALA A 218 0.53 -2.11 -5.84
CA ALA A 218 0.07 -2.14 -7.22
C ALA A 218 0.98 -3.01 -8.08
N ILE A 219 0.42 -3.73 -9.04
CA ILE A 219 1.19 -4.39 -10.10
C ILE A 219 1.56 -3.34 -11.16
N ASN A 220 2.84 -3.23 -11.48
CA ASN A 220 3.27 -2.42 -12.60
C ASN A 220 2.71 -3.02 -13.90
N PRO A 221 1.88 -2.30 -14.65
CA PRO A 221 1.18 -2.85 -15.82
C PRO A 221 2.12 -3.21 -16.99
N PHE A 222 3.36 -2.70 -16.96
CA PHE A 222 4.36 -2.90 -18.02
C PHE A 222 5.35 -4.00 -17.66
N THR A 223 5.93 -3.96 -16.43
CA THR A 223 6.95 -4.93 -15.99
C THR A 223 6.35 -6.16 -15.29
N LYS A 224 5.08 -6.07 -14.87
CA LYS A 224 4.36 -7.09 -14.08
C LYS A 224 4.93 -7.34 -12.69
N GLU A 225 5.81 -6.47 -12.22
CA GLU A 225 6.36 -6.51 -10.87
C GLU A 225 5.37 -5.97 -9.85
N LEU A 226 5.39 -6.53 -8.67
CA LEU A 226 4.62 -6.02 -7.52
C LEU A 226 5.39 -4.87 -6.87
N TRP A 227 4.81 -3.69 -6.85
CA TRP A 227 5.33 -2.50 -6.21
C TRP A 227 4.55 -2.19 -4.95
N ILE A 228 5.24 -1.77 -3.91
CA ILE A 228 4.62 -1.27 -2.69
C ILE A 228 5.22 0.07 -2.30
N HIS A 229 4.48 0.85 -1.53
CA HIS A 229 5.07 1.85 -0.66
C HIS A 229 4.76 1.54 0.80
N GLU A 230 5.65 1.95 1.69
CA GLU A 230 5.47 1.76 3.12
C GLU A 230 5.89 2.98 3.93
N HIS A 231 5.22 3.15 5.08
CA HIS A 231 5.52 4.24 6.00
C HIS A 231 6.79 3.96 6.80
N GLY A 232 7.74 4.88 6.75
CA GLY A 232 8.82 4.99 7.73
C GLY A 232 8.33 5.51 9.09
N PRO A 233 9.22 5.67 10.06
CA PRO A 233 8.89 6.39 11.31
C PRO A 233 8.91 7.91 11.08
N ARG A 234 9.88 8.64 11.57
CA ARG A 234 10.07 10.06 11.26
C ARG A 234 11.03 10.17 10.07
N GLY A 235 10.50 10.31 8.84
CA GLY A 235 11.20 10.11 7.58
C GLY A 235 11.36 8.62 7.22
N GLY A 236 11.89 8.35 6.01
CA GLY A 236 12.15 7.00 5.53
C GLY A 236 10.89 6.23 5.13
N ASP A 237 9.88 6.91 4.60
CA ASP A 237 8.85 6.25 3.78
C ASP A 237 9.53 5.76 2.50
N GLU A 238 9.12 4.62 1.99
CA GLU A 238 9.85 3.92 0.92
C GLU A 238 8.92 3.44 -0.20
N ILE A 239 9.49 3.34 -1.41
CA ILE A 239 8.94 2.53 -2.51
C ILE A 239 9.85 1.33 -2.72
N ASN A 240 9.25 0.15 -2.75
CA ASN A 240 9.94 -1.12 -2.92
C ASN A 240 9.34 -1.93 -4.08
N ILE A 241 10.19 -2.59 -4.88
CA ILE A 241 9.79 -3.64 -5.82
C ILE A 241 9.93 -4.97 -5.12
N ILE A 242 8.85 -5.74 -5.03
CA ILE A 242 8.79 -6.93 -4.19
C ILE A 242 9.36 -8.15 -4.91
N LYS A 243 10.37 -8.76 -4.29
CA LYS A 243 11.03 -9.98 -4.73
C LYS A 243 10.68 -11.14 -3.80
N LYS A 244 10.51 -12.31 -4.39
CA LYS A 244 10.21 -13.56 -3.70
C LYS A 244 11.29 -13.93 -2.69
N GLY A 245 10.92 -14.09 -1.42
CA GLY A 245 11.80 -14.48 -0.33
C GLY A 245 12.71 -13.39 0.22
N ALA A 246 12.65 -12.18 -0.34
CA ALA A 246 13.57 -11.10 0.01
C ALA A 246 13.24 -10.46 1.37
N ASN A 247 14.29 -9.93 2.02
CA ASN A 247 14.24 -9.16 3.27
C ASN A 247 14.44 -7.68 2.96
N TYR A 248 13.52 -6.81 3.39
CA TYR A 248 13.54 -5.36 3.16
C TYR A 248 14.11 -4.57 4.36
N GLY A 249 14.75 -5.25 5.28
CA GLY A 249 15.65 -4.67 6.27
C GLY A 249 15.02 -4.05 7.51
N TRP A 250 13.73 -3.71 7.54
CA TRP A 250 13.11 -3.11 8.73
C TRP A 250 13.16 -4.05 9.93
N PRO A 251 13.59 -3.61 11.15
CA PRO A 251 14.09 -2.27 11.51
C PRO A 251 15.63 -2.18 11.53
N LEU A 252 16.34 -3.14 10.93
CA LEU A 252 17.80 -3.24 10.98
C LEU A 252 18.45 -2.15 10.14
N ALA A 253 17.82 -1.75 9.03
CA ALA A 253 18.17 -0.61 8.20
C ALA A 253 16.96 0.33 8.06
N SER A 254 17.20 1.65 7.96
CA SER A 254 16.14 2.64 7.72
C SER A 254 16.74 4.01 7.42
N PHE A 255 16.07 4.79 6.56
CA PHE A 255 16.34 6.21 6.33
C PHE A 255 15.68 7.13 7.36
N GLY A 256 14.78 6.58 8.21
CA GLY A 256 14.06 7.31 9.24
C GLY A 256 14.68 7.21 10.63
N ILE A 257 14.15 8.00 11.55
CA ILE A 257 14.56 8.04 12.95
C ILE A 257 13.34 7.88 13.89
N ASN A 258 13.53 7.63 15.16
CA ASN A 258 12.42 7.61 16.13
C ASN A 258 11.68 8.96 16.16
N TYR A 259 10.40 8.98 16.50
CA TYR A 259 9.60 10.20 16.61
C TYR A 259 10.17 11.20 17.62
N ILE A 260 10.89 10.73 18.66
CA ILE A 260 11.59 11.57 19.65
C ILE A 260 12.92 12.14 19.13
N GLY A 261 13.28 11.88 17.85
CA GLY A 261 14.49 12.44 17.22
C GLY A 261 15.76 11.59 17.35
N THR A 262 15.73 10.46 18.06
CA THR A 262 16.89 9.58 18.22
C THR A 262 16.98 8.55 17.10
N LYS A 263 18.18 8.15 16.70
CA LYS A 263 18.40 7.02 15.80
C LYS A 263 18.16 5.70 16.52
N PHE A 264 17.59 4.71 15.83
CA PHE A 264 17.48 3.32 16.31
C PHE A 264 18.40 2.38 15.50
N THR A 265 18.86 2.83 14.34
CA THR A 265 19.91 2.20 13.53
C THR A 265 20.77 3.27 12.87
N ASN A 266 22.03 2.97 12.59
CA ASN A 266 22.92 3.81 11.78
C ASN A 266 23.04 3.29 10.35
N LYS A 267 22.33 2.21 10.02
CA LYS A 267 22.40 1.57 8.70
C LYS A 267 21.22 2.01 7.87
N THR A 268 21.48 2.38 6.63
CA THR A 268 20.47 2.64 5.60
C THR A 268 20.40 1.52 4.57
N SER A 269 21.42 0.65 4.53
CA SER A 269 21.53 -0.54 3.68
C SER A 269 22.29 -1.65 4.41
N ILE A 270 21.95 -2.90 4.12
CA ILE A 270 22.60 -4.09 4.66
C ILE A 270 22.77 -5.13 3.54
N SER A 271 23.97 -5.65 3.37
CA SER A 271 24.24 -6.70 2.38
C SER A 271 23.30 -7.91 2.55
N GLY A 272 22.70 -8.36 1.46
CA GLY A 272 21.71 -9.45 1.47
C GLY A 272 20.28 -9.02 1.82
N MET A 273 20.04 -7.73 1.97
CA MET A 273 18.70 -7.14 2.08
C MET A 273 18.44 -6.23 0.88
N GLU A 274 17.17 -6.04 0.53
CA GLU A 274 16.77 -5.17 -0.57
C GLU A 274 16.70 -3.73 -0.09
N ASP A 275 17.29 -2.84 -0.88
CA ASP A 275 17.18 -1.41 -0.68
C ASP A 275 15.96 -0.86 -1.43
N PRO A 276 15.29 0.20 -0.92
CA PRO A 276 14.19 0.84 -1.62
C PRO A 276 14.67 1.50 -2.92
N ILE A 277 13.79 1.51 -3.94
CA ILE A 277 14.07 2.24 -5.18
C ILE A 277 13.89 3.75 -5.03
N HIS A 278 13.12 4.16 -4.03
CA HIS A 278 12.91 5.56 -3.64
C HIS A 278 12.56 5.66 -2.16
N TYR A 279 12.93 6.78 -1.53
CA TYR A 279 12.55 7.08 -0.15
C TYR A 279 12.34 8.58 0.07
N TRP A 280 11.55 8.93 1.09
CA TRP A 280 11.26 10.31 1.45
C TRP A 280 11.80 10.67 2.84
N VAL A 281 12.54 11.78 2.91
CA VAL A 281 12.93 12.45 4.15
C VAL A 281 12.76 13.95 3.91
N PRO A 282 11.77 14.60 4.56
CA PRO A 282 10.86 14.09 5.57
C PRO A 282 9.82 13.11 5.03
N SER A 283 9.12 12.39 5.93
CA SER A 283 7.99 11.52 5.61
C SER A 283 6.86 12.31 4.95
N ILE A 284 6.25 11.73 3.91
CA ILE A 284 5.04 12.24 3.26
C ILE A 284 3.78 11.50 3.74
N ALA A 285 3.93 10.42 4.51
CA ALA A 285 2.90 9.45 4.87
C ALA A 285 2.13 9.00 3.61
N PRO A 286 2.76 8.19 2.73
CA PRO A 286 2.15 7.80 1.47
C PRO A 286 0.87 6.99 1.71
N SER A 287 -0.16 7.25 0.90
CA SER A 287 -1.43 6.52 0.91
C SER A 287 -1.65 5.85 -0.44
N GLY A 288 -2.85 5.49 -0.83
CA GLY A 288 -3.10 4.74 -2.06
C GLY A 288 -2.14 5.04 -3.21
N MET A 289 -1.86 4.05 -4.05
CA MET A 289 -1.00 4.17 -5.22
C MET A 289 -1.64 3.53 -6.45
N ALA A 290 -1.37 4.08 -7.63
CA ALA A 290 -1.83 3.54 -8.89
C ALA A 290 -0.92 3.94 -10.04
N PHE A 291 -0.71 3.04 -11.00
CA PHE A 291 -0.06 3.39 -12.26
C PHE A 291 -1.07 4.00 -13.24
N ILE A 292 -0.66 5.04 -13.95
CA ILE A 292 -1.47 5.62 -15.02
C ILE A 292 -1.39 4.71 -16.25
N THR A 293 -2.52 4.13 -16.63
CA THR A 293 -2.61 3.22 -17.79
C THR A 293 -3.39 3.83 -18.95
N SER A 294 -4.18 4.87 -18.68
CA SER A 294 -5.09 5.51 -19.66
C SER A 294 -4.33 6.33 -20.70
N ASP A 295 -4.77 6.26 -21.95
CA ASP A 295 -4.30 7.11 -23.04
C ASP A 295 -4.84 8.55 -22.97
N ILE A 296 -5.77 8.84 -22.04
CA ILE A 296 -6.25 10.21 -21.76
C ILE A 296 -5.10 11.11 -21.26
N TYR A 297 -4.08 10.51 -20.62
CA TYR A 297 -2.89 11.21 -20.12
C TYR A 297 -1.62 10.69 -20.81
N PRO A 298 -1.42 10.95 -22.12
CA PRO A 298 -0.38 10.29 -22.91
C PRO A 298 1.04 10.59 -22.38
N ASN A 299 1.27 11.79 -21.84
CA ASN A 299 2.56 12.22 -21.28
C ASN A 299 2.81 11.65 -19.86
N SER A 300 1.83 11.01 -19.25
CA SER A 300 1.91 10.44 -17.90
C SER A 300 1.64 8.93 -17.89
N LYS A 301 1.46 8.31 -19.05
CA LYS A 301 1.23 6.87 -19.13
C LYS A 301 2.45 6.10 -18.62
N GLY A 302 2.24 5.27 -17.62
CA GLY A 302 3.30 4.54 -16.94
C GLY A 302 3.81 5.22 -15.66
N ASP A 303 3.45 6.48 -15.42
CA ASP A 303 3.79 7.13 -14.17
C ASP A 303 3.05 6.51 -12.99
N LEU A 304 3.70 6.49 -11.85
CA LEU A 304 3.12 6.05 -10.58
C LEU A 304 2.59 7.25 -9.80
N LEU A 305 1.30 7.21 -9.45
CA LEU A 305 0.69 8.21 -8.57
C LEU A 305 0.62 7.68 -7.13
N ILE A 306 1.04 8.51 -6.17
CA ILE A 306 1.00 8.21 -4.75
C ILE A 306 0.39 9.40 -4.00
N GLY A 307 -0.62 9.14 -3.18
CA GLY A 307 -1.20 10.16 -2.31
C GLY A 307 -0.30 10.47 -1.10
N SER A 308 -0.31 11.72 -0.65
CA SER A 308 0.35 12.15 0.60
C SER A 308 -0.70 12.55 1.63
N LEU A 309 -0.73 11.89 2.79
CA LEU A 309 -1.64 12.23 3.89
C LEU A 309 -1.19 13.49 4.63
N ILE A 310 0.12 13.75 4.73
CA ILE A 310 0.64 14.92 5.45
C ILE A 310 0.43 16.19 4.63
N PHE A 311 0.76 16.15 3.34
CA PHE A 311 0.79 17.35 2.50
C PHE A 311 -0.44 17.48 1.60
N GLN A 312 -1.32 16.47 1.55
CA GLN A 312 -2.59 16.49 0.80
C GLN A 312 -2.40 16.78 -0.72
N TYR A 313 -1.37 16.15 -1.31
CA TYR A 313 -1.10 16.20 -2.75
C TYR A 313 -0.94 14.78 -3.34
N LEU A 314 -0.96 14.70 -4.66
CA LEU A 314 -0.52 13.52 -5.41
C LEU A 314 0.95 13.70 -5.81
N HIS A 315 1.78 12.72 -5.46
CA HIS A 315 3.16 12.59 -5.92
C HIS A 315 3.17 11.76 -7.19
N LYS A 316 3.96 12.21 -8.19
CA LYS A 316 4.15 11.52 -9.47
C LYS A 316 5.62 11.16 -9.66
#